data_eac49595bc7bcdd885698c3b36086c14
#
_entry.id   eac49595bc7bcdd885698c3b36086c14
#
_cell.length_a   1.000
_cell.length_b   1.000
_cell.length_c   1.000
_cell.angle_alpha   90.00
_cell.angle_beta   90.00
_cell.angle_gamma   90.00
#
_symmetry.space_group_name_H-M   'P 1'
#
loop_
_entity.id
_entity.type
_entity.pdbx_description
1 polymer ?
#
loop_
_entity_poly.entity_id
_entity_poly.type
_entity_poly.pdbx_seq_one_letter_code
_entity_poly.pdbx_strand_id
1 'polypeptide(L)'
;MSSRTVIACLLGLMVAGCDKQSPAPEQAANTASGEVSSGEVTGGEVASTPDAPKPAGAVNRSHKGEAAPTLGFTTLDGKPATLADFRGKPVLVNLWATWCGPCVAEMPTLAATAERLKGKVAVIAVAQDEAAKVKPFLAGRKLDALPVYLDPKLGLSVHYQANLPTTILYGADGKEIWRVTGGFDWAGAEAQKLLSEAK
;
A
#
# COMPACT_ATOMS: atom_id res chain seq x y z
N MET A 1 -28.74 49.24 20.19
CA MET A 1 -29.24 48.82 21.51
C MET A 1 -28.59 47.50 21.81
N SER A 2 -27.45 47.51 22.45
CA SER A 2 -27.21 47.18 23.86
C SER A 2 -27.64 45.78 24.23
N SER A 3 -26.70 44.87 24.47
CA SER A 3 -26.29 44.55 25.84
C SER A 3 -25.11 43.61 25.86
N ARG A 4 -24.10 44.07 26.57
CA ARG A 4 -22.92 43.34 27.07
C ARG A 4 -23.36 42.42 28.21
N THR A 5 -22.75 41.24 28.32
CA THR A 5 -22.55 40.66 29.64
C THR A 5 -21.22 39.90 29.63
N VAL A 6 -20.28 40.46 30.37
CA VAL A 6 -19.00 39.89 30.81
C VAL A 6 -19.30 39.14 32.11
N ILE A 7 -18.85 37.91 32.26
CA ILE A 7 -18.68 37.29 33.59
C ILE A 7 -17.30 36.62 33.56
N ALA A 8 -16.42 37.21 34.40
CA ALA A 8 -15.17 36.64 34.84
C ALA A 8 -15.36 36.06 36.26
N CYS A 9 -14.78 34.91 36.53
CA CYS A 9 -14.40 34.38 37.88
C CYS A 9 -13.42 33.23 37.60
N LEU A 10 -12.18 33.33 37.88
CA LEU A 10 -11.35 33.41 39.09
C LEU A 10 -11.18 32.07 39.83
N LEU A 11 -9.87 31.75 40.00
CA LEU A 11 -9.19 30.93 41.05
C LEU A 11 -9.58 29.44 41.08
N GLY A 12 -8.69 28.51 40.98
CA GLY A 12 -7.34 28.36 41.56
C GLY A 12 -7.37 27.08 42.39
N LEU A 13 -6.51 26.11 42.16
CA LEU A 13 -5.86 25.33 43.22
C LEU A 13 -4.72 24.49 42.64
N MET A 14 -3.54 24.76 43.18
CA MET A 14 -2.36 23.89 43.09
C MET A 14 -2.60 22.62 43.91
N VAL A 15 -2.23 21.48 43.37
CA VAL A 15 -1.82 20.34 44.18
C VAL A 15 -0.54 19.77 43.59
N ALA A 16 0.52 19.98 44.37
CA ALA A 16 1.80 19.30 44.23
C ALA A 16 1.68 17.86 44.78
N GLY A 17 2.41 16.95 44.21
CA GLY A 17 2.73 15.73 44.97
C GLY A 17 2.95 14.49 44.17
N CYS A 18 4.17 14.08 44.21
CA CYS A 18 4.79 12.75 44.33
C CYS A 18 5.41 12.14 43.09
N ASP A 19 6.68 12.46 43.03
CA ASP A 19 7.83 11.64 42.66
C ASP A 19 7.67 10.17 43.07
N LYS A 20 7.78 9.27 42.11
CA LYS A 20 8.21 7.88 42.34
C LYS A 20 9.13 7.45 41.23
N GLN A 21 10.42 7.69 41.46
CA GLN A 21 11.52 7.00 40.81
C GLN A 21 11.39 5.50 41.03
N SER A 22 11.41 4.72 39.95
CA SER A 22 11.61 3.29 39.96
C SER A 22 13.03 2.99 39.46
N PRO A 23 13.83 2.17 40.18
CA PRO A 23 15.21 1.94 39.81
C PRO A 23 15.36 0.96 38.63
N ALA A 24 16.37 1.24 37.80
CA ALA A 24 16.84 0.36 36.74
C ALA A 24 17.48 -0.92 37.30
N PRO A 25 17.35 -2.07 36.62
CA PRO A 25 18.14 -3.25 36.96
C PRO A 25 19.54 -3.16 36.39
N GLU A 26 20.48 -3.42 37.27
CA GLU A 26 21.93 -3.51 37.16
C GLU A 26 22.36 -4.60 36.15
N GLN A 27 23.29 -4.26 35.27
CA GLN A 27 23.95 -5.18 34.37
C GLN A 27 25.01 -5.96 35.16
N ALA A 28 24.86 -7.27 35.24
CA ALA A 28 25.91 -8.17 35.70
C ALA A 28 26.90 -8.43 34.54
N ALA A 29 28.11 -7.94 34.72
CA ALA A 29 29.26 -8.29 33.88
C ALA A 29 29.67 -9.74 34.13
N ASN A 30 29.76 -10.53 33.06
CA ASN A 30 30.44 -11.82 33.12
C ASN A 30 31.62 -11.82 32.15
N THR A 31 32.81 -11.63 32.72
CA THR A 31 34.10 -11.83 32.05
C THR A 31 34.43 -13.31 32.07
N ALA A 32 34.60 -13.87 30.89
CA ALA A 32 35.33 -15.12 30.72
C ALA A 32 36.26 -15.03 29.51
N SER A 33 37.54 -15.00 29.76
CA SER A 33 38.63 -15.12 28.81
C SER A 33 38.63 -16.54 28.21
N GLY A 34 38.76 -16.62 26.87
CA GLY A 34 38.96 -17.87 26.15
C GLY A 34 39.77 -17.61 24.89
N GLU A 35 40.88 -18.33 24.78
CA GLU A 35 42.03 -18.18 23.90
C GLU A 35 41.74 -18.15 22.40
N VAL A 36 42.56 -17.36 21.69
CA VAL A 36 42.73 -17.30 20.24
C VAL A 36 43.29 -18.62 19.69
N SER A 37 42.59 -19.26 18.80
CA SER A 37 43.15 -20.28 17.90
C SER A 37 43.06 -19.76 16.46
N SER A 38 44.24 -19.60 15.86
CA SER A 38 44.43 -19.24 14.46
C SER A 38 43.93 -20.37 13.56
N GLY A 39 42.85 -20.15 12.81
CA GLY A 39 42.36 -21.07 11.79
C GLY A 39 42.33 -20.34 10.44
N GLU A 40 43.03 -20.92 9.50
CA GLU A 40 43.24 -20.53 8.10
C GLU A 40 41.97 -20.22 7.35
N VAL A 41 41.93 -19.06 6.67
CA VAL A 41 40.82 -18.60 5.83
C VAL A 41 40.91 -19.28 4.47
N THR A 42 40.20 -20.38 4.29
CA THR A 42 39.86 -20.87 2.94
C THR A 42 38.55 -20.17 2.47
N GLY A 43 38.59 -19.66 1.22
CA GLY A 43 37.55 -18.89 0.61
C GLY A 43 36.16 -19.53 0.70
N GLY A 44 35.30 -18.91 1.49
CA GLY A 44 33.86 -19.23 1.57
C GLY A 44 33.12 -18.44 0.51
N GLU A 45 32.57 -19.19 -0.43
CA GLU A 45 31.49 -18.86 -1.32
C GLU A 45 30.46 -17.95 -0.63
N VAL A 46 30.22 -16.76 -1.19
CA VAL A 46 29.12 -15.89 -0.74
C VAL A 46 27.81 -16.66 -0.91
N ALA A 47 27.35 -17.27 0.19
CA ALA A 47 26.03 -17.85 0.24
C ALA A 47 25.01 -16.76 -0.09
N SER A 48 24.38 -16.91 -1.25
CA SER A 48 23.20 -16.16 -1.64
C SER A 48 22.18 -16.23 -0.52
N THR A 49 21.80 -15.08 0.03
CA THR A 49 20.73 -14.98 1.02
C THR A 49 19.51 -15.73 0.48
N PRO A 50 18.82 -16.55 1.28
CA PRO A 50 17.60 -17.21 0.84
C PRO A 50 16.63 -16.15 0.38
N ASP A 51 16.11 -16.35 -0.85
CA ASP A 51 15.08 -15.53 -1.46
C ASP A 51 13.96 -15.27 -0.45
N ALA A 52 13.70 -14.00 -0.13
CA ALA A 52 12.60 -13.65 0.75
C ALA A 52 11.32 -14.25 0.13
N PRO A 53 10.43 -14.89 0.93
CA PRO A 53 9.27 -15.56 0.37
C PRO A 53 8.51 -14.62 -0.54
N LYS A 54 8.42 -14.98 -1.83
CA LYS A 54 7.72 -14.22 -2.86
C LYS A 54 6.27 -14.05 -2.40
N PRO A 55 5.76 -12.83 -2.29
CA PRO A 55 4.40 -12.61 -1.83
C PRO A 55 3.44 -13.27 -2.81
N ALA A 56 2.75 -14.31 -2.37
CA ALA A 56 1.75 -15.03 -3.14
C ALA A 56 0.37 -14.48 -2.77
N GLY A 57 -0.11 -13.49 -3.52
CA GLY A 57 -1.47 -12.99 -3.36
C GLY A 57 -2.50 -14.09 -3.67
N ALA A 58 -3.60 -14.10 -2.92
CA ALA A 58 -4.68 -15.05 -3.12
C ALA A 58 -5.65 -14.58 -4.22
N VAL A 59 -5.84 -15.38 -5.27
CA VAL A 59 -6.78 -15.10 -6.36
C VAL A 59 -8.18 -15.53 -5.96
N ASN A 60 -9.15 -14.62 -6.07
CA ASN A 60 -10.57 -14.86 -5.80
C ASN A 60 -11.41 -14.56 -7.05
N ARG A 61 -12.34 -15.45 -7.40
CA ARG A 61 -13.28 -15.31 -8.51
C ARG A 61 -14.74 -15.36 -8.09
N SER A 62 -15.03 -15.35 -6.79
CA SER A 62 -16.42 -15.42 -6.28
C SER A 62 -17.29 -14.25 -6.71
N HIS A 63 -16.66 -13.12 -7.07
CA HIS A 63 -17.31 -11.88 -7.52
C HIS A 63 -17.32 -11.72 -9.06
N LYS A 64 -16.94 -12.77 -9.77
CA LYS A 64 -16.91 -12.73 -11.26
C LYS A 64 -18.27 -12.37 -11.83
N GLY A 65 -18.30 -11.36 -12.70
CA GLY A 65 -19.52 -10.86 -13.34
C GLY A 65 -20.22 -9.74 -12.57
N GLU A 66 -19.79 -9.39 -11.34
CA GLU A 66 -20.30 -8.22 -10.62
C GLU A 66 -19.88 -6.93 -11.33
N ALA A 67 -20.79 -5.96 -11.35
CA ALA A 67 -20.49 -4.67 -11.95
C ALA A 67 -19.52 -3.86 -11.09
N ALA A 68 -18.62 -3.13 -11.72
CA ALA A 68 -17.76 -2.18 -11.05
C ALA A 68 -18.61 -1.13 -10.28
N PRO A 69 -18.20 -0.74 -9.06
CA PRO A 69 -18.93 0.26 -8.28
C PRO A 69 -18.88 1.63 -8.95
N THR A 70 -19.89 2.45 -8.65
CA THR A 70 -19.97 3.84 -9.12
C THR A 70 -19.27 4.82 -8.19
N LEU A 71 -18.42 4.32 -7.28
CA LEU A 71 -17.69 5.13 -6.33
C LEU A 71 -16.65 6.01 -7.02
N GLY A 72 -16.61 7.28 -6.59
CA GLY A 72 -15.67 8.27 -7.11
C GLY A 72 -14.35 8.26 -6.36
N PHE A 73 -13.29 8.52 -7.10
CA PHE A 73 -11.93 8.82 -6.63
C PHE A 73 -11.41 10.04 -7.41
N THR A 74 -10.19 10.48 -7.19
CA THR A 74 -9.67 11.66 -7.89
C THR A 74 -8.30 11.40 -8.49
N THR A 75 -7.93 12.16 -9.51
CA THR A 75 -6.54 12.27 -9.96
C THR A 75 -5.69 12.95 -8.87
N LEU A 76 -4.36 12.91 -9.01
CA LEU A 76 -3.44 13.65 -8.15
C LEU A 76 -3.67 15.18 -8.15
N ASP A 77 -4.29 15.70 -9.22
CA ASP A 77 -4.66 17.12 -9.38
C ASP A 77 -6.08 17.44 -8.89
N GLY A 78 -6.74 16.44 -8.27
CA GLY A 78 -8.08 16.62 -7.67
C GLY A 78 -9.25 16.52 -8.65
N LYS A 79 -9.04 16.16 -9.92
CA LYS A 79 -10.14 15.97 -10.87
C LYS A 79 -10.90 14.68 -10.52
N PRO A 80 -12.24 14.69 -10.52
CA PRO A 80 -13.04 13.50 -10.25
C PRO A 80 -12.81 12.42 -11.32
N ALA A 81 -12.85 11.17 -10.91
CA ALA A 81 -12.77 9.98 -11.74
C ALA A 81 -13.58 8.84 -11.12
N THR A 82 -13.97 7.89 -11.96
CA THR A 82 -14.71 6.68 -11.57
C THR A 82 -14.20 5.49 -12.39
N LEU A 83 -14.56 4.27 -12.04
CA LEU A 83 -14.26 3.10 -12.87
C LEU A 83 -15.05 3.11 -14.20
N ALA A 84 -16.13 3.85 -14.28
CA ALA A 84 -16.90 4.01 -15.53
C ALA A 84 -16.10 4.73 -16.63
N ASP A 85 -15.13 5.56 -16.28
CA ASP A 85 -14.29 6.30 -17.24
C ASP A 85 -13.36 5.36 -18.05
N PHE A 86 -13.21 4.11 -17.61
CA PHE A 86 -12.41 3.07 -18.27
C PHE A 86 -13.23 2.09 -19.10
N ARG A 87 -14.57 2.24 -19.18
CA ARG A 87 -15.42 1.34 -19.98
C ARG A 87 -14.99 1.29 -21.45
N GLY A 88 -15.16 0.12 -22.07
CA GLY A 88 -14.69 -0.15 -23.43
C GLY A 88 -13.24 -0.64 -23.48
N LYS A 89 -12.53 -0.66 -22.32
CA LYS A 89 -11.20 -1.22 -22.17
C LYS A 89 -11.12 -1.96 -20.84
N PRO A 90 -10.49 -3.15 -20.78
CA PRO A 90 -10.22 -3.79 -19.50
C PRO A 90 -9.40 -2.89 -18.58
N VAL A 91 -9.68 -2.93 -17.28
CA VAL A 91 -8.94 -2.15 -16.29
C VAL A 91 -8.49 -3.02 -15.12
N LEU A 92 -7.20 -2.90 -14.78
CA LEU A 92 -6.58 -3.46 -13.58
C LEU A 92 -6.48 -2.35 -12.54
N VAL A 93 -7.20 -2.49 -11.44
CA VAL A 93 -7.25 -1.52 -10.34
C VAL A 93 -6.50 -2.07 -9.15
N ASN A 94 -5.44 -1.40 -8.73
CA ASN A 94 -4.67 -1.76 -7.54
C ASN A 94 -4.97 -0.77 -6.41
N LEU A 95 -5.50 -1.26 -5.30
CA LEU A 95 -5.70 -0.48 -4.07
C LEU A 95 -4.47 -0.60 -3.19
N TRP A 96 -3.87 0.53 -2.83
CA TRP A 96 -2.61 0.58 -2.11
C TRP A 96 -2.55 1.77 -1.14
N ALA A 97 -1.52 1.82 -0.29
CA ALA A 97 -1.23 2.98 0.55
C ALA A 97 0.29 3.17 0.74
N THR A 98 0.72 4.38 1.06
CA THR A 98 2.13 4.73 1.26
C THR A 98 2.78 4.00 2.43
N TRP A 99 1.99 3.65 3.44
CA TRP A 99 2.40 2.92 4.65
C TRP A 99 2.32 1.39 4.50
N CYS A 100 1.80 0.89 3.38
CA CYS A 100 1.62 -0.54 3.14
C CYS A 100 2.89 -1.12 2.51
N GLY A 101 3.72 -1.79 3.30
CA GLY A 101 4.99 -2.38 2.85
C GLY A 101 4.85 -3.29 1.62
N PRO A 102 3.96 -4.32 1.63
CA PRO A 102 3.75 -5.18 0.47
C PRO A 102 3.28 -4.42 -0.78
N CYS A 103 2.43 -3.38 -0.61
CA CYS A 103 2.00 -2.54 -1.72
C CYS A 103 3.17 -1.84 -2.39
N VAL A 104 4.05 -1.24 -1.58
CA VAL A 104 5.24 -0.52 -2.06
C VAL A 104 6.20 -1.47 -2.79
N ALA A 105 6.35 -2.69 -2.29
CA ALA A 105 7.23 -3.70 -2.88
C ALA A 105 6.76 -4.15 -4.28
N GLU A 106 5.45 -4.21 -4.54
CA GLU A 106 4.92 -4.64 -5.85
C GLU A 106 4.84 -3.52 -6.90
N MET A 107 4.88 -2.23 -6.50
CA MET A 107 4.71 -1.11 -7.42
C MET A 107 5.66 -1.10 -8.62
N PRO A 108 6.95 -1.46 -8.51
CA PRO A 108 7.83 -1.50 -9.67
C PRO A 108 7.38 -2.50 -10.74
N THR A 109 6.94 -3.71 -10.33
CA THR A 109 6.45 -4.73 -11.26
C THR A 109 5.08 -4.36 -11.84
N LEU A 110 4.25 -3.68 -11.06
CA LEU A 110 2.97 -3.15 -11.53
C LEU A 110 3.18 -2.03 -12.56
N ALA A 111 4.13 -1.11 -12.35
CA ALA A 111 4.47 -0.07 -13.31
C ALA A 111 5.04 -0.64 -14.62
N ALA A 112 5.92 -1.64 -14.55
CA ALA A 112 6.40 -2.36 -15.72
C ALA A 112 5.25 -3.05 -16.49
N THR A 113 4.27 -3.57 -15.76
CA THR A 113 3.06 -4.17 -16.36
C THR A 113 2.17 -3.12 -17.01
N ALA A 114 2.03 -1.94 -16.40
CA ALA A 114 1.30 -0.82 -17.01
C ALA A 114 1.91 -0.42 -18.36
N GLU A 115 3.23 -0.29 -18.44
CA GLU A 115 3.90 0.02 -19.70
C GLU A 115 3.72 -1.10 -20.74
N ARG A 116 3.91 -2.36 -20.34
CA ARG A 116 3.77 -3.52 -21.23
C ARG A 116 2.35 -3.67 -21.80
N LEU A 117 1.32 -3.34 -21.02
CA LEU A 117 -0.09 -3.47 -21.41
C LEU A 117 -0.68 -2.17 -21.97
N LYS A 118 0.12 -1.12 -22.13
CA LYS A 118 -0.31 0.16 -22.66
C LYS A 118 -1.14 0.01 -23.93
N GLY A 119 -2.29 0.66 -23.95
CA GLY A 119 -3.26 0.57 -25.05
C GLY A 119 -4.18 -0.65 -25.02
N LYS A 120 -3.83 -1.74 -24.30
CA LYS A 120 -4.63 -2.97 -24.22
C LYS A 120 -5.43 -3.06 -22.93
N VAL A 121 -4.81 -2.83 -21.80
CA VAL A 121 -5.42 -2.82 -20.45
C VAL A 121 -5.04 -1.52 -19.78
N ALA A 122 -6.00 -0.84 -19.19
CA ALA A 122 -5.71 0.28 -18.31
C ALA A 122 -5.23 -0.27 -16.96
N VAL A 123 -3.99 0.02 -16.56
CA VAL A 123 -3.49 -0.35 -15.24
C VAL A 123 -3.44 0.92 -14.41
N ILE A 124 -4.14 0.96 -13.29
CA ILE A 124 -4.22 2.12 -12.39
C ILE A 124 -3.96 1.73 -10.94
N ALA A 125 -3.34 2.62 -10.19
CA ALA A 125 -3.14 2.48 -8.76
C ALA A 125 -3.97 3.54 -8.01
N VAL A 126 -4.84 3.12 -7.09
CA VAL A 126 -5.70 4.02 -6.31
C VAL A 126 -5.23 4.02 -4.87
N ALA A 127 -4.61 5.12 -4.48
CA ALA A 127 -4.06 5.31 -3.14
C ALA A 127 -5.18 5.54 -2.12
N GLN A 128 -5.15 4.77 -1.05
CA GLN A 128 -6.02 4.91 0.12
C GLN A 128 -5.40 5.90 1.12
N ASP A 129 -4.88 7.00 0.61
CA ASP A 129 -4.17 8.05 1.31
C ASP A 129 -4.48 9.43 0.71
N GLU A 130 -4.11 10.47 1.44
CA GLU A 130 -4.22 11.85 0.97
C GLU A 130 -3.07 12.26 0.03
N ALA A 131 -3.35 13.23 -0.84
CA ALA A 131 -2.37 13.78 -1.77
C ALA A 131 -1.07 14.26 -1.10
N ALA A 132 -1.17 14.81 0.12
CA ALA A 132 -0.02 15.28 0.90
C ALA A 132 0.99 14.19 1.24
N LYS A 133 0.56 12.92 1.31
CA LYS A 133 1.43 11.74 1.52
C LYS A 133 1.85 11.10 0.20
N VAL A 134 0.92 11.00 -0.75
CA VAL A 134 1.15 10.29 -2.02
C VAL A 134 2.11 11.04 -2.93
N LYS A 135 1.97 12.36 -3.10
CA LYS A 135 2.84 13.15 -3.98
C LYS A 135 4.32 13.06 -3.61
N PRO A 136 4.73 13.29 -2.33
CA PRO A 136 6.13 13.12 -1.95
C PRO A 136 6.62 11.68 -2.07
N PHE A 137 5.75 10.70 -1.81
CA PHE A 137 6.07 9.28 -1.98
C PHE A 137 6.43 8.95 -3.44
N LEU A 138 5.69 9.47 -4.41
CA LEU A 138 5.93 9.24 -5.84
C LEU A 138 7.17 9.98 -6.37
N ALA A 139 7.56 11.09 -5.73
CA ALA A 139 8.69 11.90 -6.16
C ALA A 139 9.99 11.06 -6.18
N GLY A 140 10.68 11.08 -7.31
CA GLY A 140 11.94 10.34 -7.51
C GLY A 140 11.79 8.82 -7.70
N ARG A 141 10.59 8.27 -7.71
CA ARG A 141 10.33 6.87 -8.03
C ARG A 141 10.03 6.71 -9.52
N LYS A 142 10.58 5.66 -10.15
CA LYS A 142 10.35 5.37 -11.58
C LYS A 142 9.00 4.67 -11.78
N LEU A 143 7.91 5.39 -11.54
CA LEU A 143 6.53 4.88 -11.62
C LEU A 143 5.70 5.63 -12.67
N ASP A 144 6.33 6.36 -13.59
CA ASP A 144 5.67 7.26 -14.55
C ASP A 144 4.67 6.55 -15.47
N ALA A 145 4.86 5.28 -15.73
CA ALA A 145 3.94 4.46 -16.53
C ALA A 145 2.66 4.06 -15.80
N LEU A 146 2.61 4.23 -14.45
CA LEU A 146 1.50 3.82 -13.62
C LEU A 146 0.66 5.03 -13.19
N PRO A 147 -0.51 5.26 -13.80
CA PRO A 147 -1.43 6.31 -13.37
C PRO A 147 -1.87 6.10 -11.93
N VAL A 148 -1.66 7.13 -11.09
CA VAL A 148 -2.03 7.11 -9.68
C VAL A 148 -3.22 8.02 -9.43
N TYR A 149 -4.19 7.49 -8.70
CA TYR A 149 -5.40 8.16 -8.23
C TYR A 149 -5.46 8.16 -6.71
N LEU A 150 -6.40 8.91 -6.13
CA LEU A 150 -6.57 9.08 -4.70
C LEU A 150 -8.00 8.74 -4.28
N ASP A 151 -8.13 7.91 -3.25
CA ASP A 151 -9.38 7.63 -2.54
C ASP A 151 -9.18 7.83 -1.03
N PRO A 152 -8.98 9.08 -0.55
CA PRO A 152 -8.71 9.37 0.85
C PRO A 152 -9.88 9.06 1.78
N LYS A 153 -11.08 8.89 1.22
CA LYS A 153 -12.29 8.49 1.97
C LYS A 153 -12.44 6.99 2.12
N LEU A 154 -11.51 6.21 1.56
CA LEU A 154 -11.50 4.75 1.60
C LEU A 154 -12.75 4.08 1.01
N GLY A 155 -13.46 4.77 0.11
CA GLY A 155 -14.72 4.30 -0.45
C GLY A 155 -14.58 2.95 -1.16
N LEU A 156 -13.53 2.80 -1.98
CA LEU A 156 -13.24 1.54 -2.65
C LEU A 156 -12.79 0.45 -1.67
N SER A 157 -11.91 0.78 -0.70
CA SER A 157 -11.46 -0.19 0.30
C SER A 157 -12.62 -0.73 1.14
N VAL A 158 -13.55 0.12 1.54
CA VAL A 158 -14.74 -0.28 2.29
C VAL A 158 -15.65 -1.16 1.43
N HIS A 159 -15.90 -0.76 0.18
CA HIS A 159 -16.74 -1.53 -0.74
C HIS A 159 -16.22 -2.95 -0.98
N TYR A 160 -14.92 -3.09 -1.22
CA TYR A 160 -14.31 -4.40 -1.48
C TYR A 160 -13.94 -5.16 -0.20
N GLN A 161 -14.10 -4.58 0.99
CA GLN A 161 -13.57 -5.09 2.26
C GLN A 161 -12.07 -5.42 2.11
N ALA A 162 -11.34 -4.50 1.47
CA ALA A 162 -10.00 -4.74 0.97
C ALA A 162 -8.95 -4.80 2.08
N ASN A 163 -8.16 -5.87 2.09
CA ASN A 163 -6.87 -5.91 2.77
C ASN A 163 -5.79 -5.51 1.76
N LEU A 164 -5.05 -4.44 2.05
CA LEU A 164 -4.07 -3.90 1.11
C LEU A 164 -2.80 -4.77 0.99
N PRO A 165 -2.27 -4.94 -0.24
CA PRO A 165 -2.87 -4.52 -1.49
C PRO A 165 -4.02 -5.42 -1.91
N THR A 166 -5.01 -4.86 -2.57
CA THR A 166 -6.03 -5.61 -3.28
C THR A 166 -6.08 -5.13 -4.73
N THR A 167 -5.98 -6.05 -5.67
CA THR A 167 -6.01 -5.75 -7.10
C THR A 167 -7.18 -6.44 -7.78
N ILE A 168 -7.96 -5.70 -8.54
CA ILE A 168 -9.17 -6.18 -9.19
C ILE A 168 -9.01 -5.99 -10.71
N LEU A 169 -9.33 -7.03 -11.49
CA LEU A 169 -9.44 -6.95 -12.95
C LEU A 169 -10.89 -6.87 -13.37
N TYR A 170 -11.21 -5.85 -14.15
CA TYR A 170 -12.49 -5.69 -14.85
C TYR A 170 -12.32 -5.88 -16.34
N GLY A 171 -13.31 -6.49 -16.97
CA GLY A 171 -13.44 -6.56 -18.42
C GLY A 171 -13.84 -5.21 -19.04
N ALA A 172 -13.81 -5.13 -20.37
CA ALA A 172 -14.23 -3.94 -21.12
C ALA A 172 -15.72 -3.58 -20.89
N ASP A 173 -16.52 -4.56 -20.48
CA ASP A 173 -17.93 -4.39 -20.10
C ASP A 173 -18.12 -3.83 -18.68
N GLY A 174 -17.03 -3.62 -17.92
CA GLY A 174 -17.03 -3.15 -16.55
C GLY A 174 -17.46 -4.20 -15.53
N LYS A 175 -17.36 -5.48 -15.86
CA LYS A 175 -17.63 -6.59 -14.94
C LYS A 175 -16.34 -7.17 -14.38
N GLU A 176 -16.36 -7.53 -13.11
CA GLU A 176 -15.20 -8.14 -12.45
C GLU A 176 -14.90 -9.52 -13.06
N ILE A 177 -13.61 -9.76 -13.32
CA ILE A 177 -13.10 -11.05 -13.78
C ILE A 177 -12.52 -11.81 -12.58
N TRP A 178 -11.71 -11.15 -11.79
CA TRP A 178 -11.11 -11.67 -10.55
C TRP A 178 -10.54 -10.55 -9.69
N ARG A 179 -10.26 -10.87 -8.44
CA ARG A 179 -9.45 -10.03 -7.55
C ARG A 179 -8.34 -10.84 -6.89
N VAL A 180 -7.22 -10.16 -6.58
CA VAL A 180 -6.08 -10.69 -5.84
C VAL A 180 -5.92 -9.88 -4.56
N THR A 181 -5.81 -10.57 -3.42
CA THR A 181 -5.54 -9.93 -2.13
C THR A 181 -4.15 -10.33 -1.65
N GLY A 182 -3.37 -9.36 -1.18
CA GLY A 182 -1.97 -9.52 -0.82
C GLY A 182 -1.00 -9.19 -1.95
N GLY A 183 0.27 -8.95 -1.59
CA GLY A 183 1.32 -8.59 -2.55
C GLY A 183 1.47 -9.62 -3.66
N PHE A 184 1.75 -9.16 -4.87
CA PHE A 184 1.83 -10.00 -6.07
C PHE A 184 2.99 -9.58 -6.98
N ASP A 185 3.63 -10.55 -7.66
CA ASP A 185 4.64 -10.24 -8.66
C ASP A 185 3.99 -10.06 -10.03
N TRP A 186 3.72 -8.82 -10.39
CA TRP A 186 3.03 -8.49 -11.65
C TRP A 186 3.89 -8.74 -12.90
N ALA A 187 5.19 -8.97 -12.76
CA ALA A 187 6.07 -9.37 -13.86
C ALA A 187 6.13 -10.90 -14.07
N GLY A 188 5.69 -11.69 -13.09
CA GLY A 188 5.77 -13.14 -13.11
C GLY A 188 4.83 -13.83 -14.10
N ALA A 189 5.08 -15.11 -14.37
CA ALA A 189 4.30 -15.92 -15.30
C ALA A 189 2.83 -16.08 -14.86
N GLU A 190 2.56 -16.16 -13.55
CA GLU A 190 1.21 -16.24 -13.01
C GLU A 190 0.41 -14.96 -13.30
N ALA A 191 1.02 -13.78 -13.09
CA ALA A 191 0.41 -12.51 -13.45
C ALA A 191 0.09 -12.43 -14.95
N GLN A 192 1.00 -12.87 -15.81
CA GLN A 192 0.78 -12.90 -17.26
C GLN A 192 -0.42 -13.78 -17.63
N LYS A 193 -0.55 -14.97 -17.02
CA LYS A 193 -1.68 -15.86 -17.20
C LYS A 193 -3.00 -15.19 -16.77
N LEU A 194 -3.04 -14.59 -15.58
CA LEU A 194 -4.22 -13.88 -15.07
C LEU A 194 -4.62 -12.70 -15.96
N LEU A 195 -3.64 -11.91 -16.39
CA LEU A 195 -3.88 -10.75 -17.26
C LEU A 195 -4.30 -11.13 -18.68
N SER A 196 -4.02 -12.35 -19.15
CA SER A 196 -4.53 -12.84 -20.43
C SER A 196 -6.04 -13.05 -20.45
N GLU A 197 -6.70 -13.07 -19.29
CA GLU A 197 -8.16 -13.13 -19.15
C GLU A 197 -8.84 -11.77 -19.43
N ALA A 198 -8.07 -10.67 -19.50
CA ALA A 198 -8.58 -9.35 -19.85
C ALA A 198 -9.10 -9.32 -21.29
N LYS A 199 -10.41 -9.16 -21.46
CA LYS A 199 -11.10 -9.12 -22.76
C LYS A 199 -12.05 -7.93 -22.82
#